data_26733dc7dcf103b672896dff2efea064
#
_entry.id   26733dc7dcf103b672896dff2efea064
#
_cell.length_a   1.000
_cell.length_b   1.000
_cell.length_c   1.000
_cell.angle_alpha   90.00
_cell.angle_beta   90.00
_cell.angle_gamma   90.00
#
_symmetry.space_group_name_H-M   'P 1'
#
loop_
_entity.id
_entity.type
_entity.pdbx_description
1 polymer ?
#
loop_
_entity_poly.entity_id
_entity_poly.type
_entity_poly.pdbx_seq_one_letter_code
_entity_poly.pdbx_strand_id
1 'polypeptide(L)'
;MPKAYILVGIPGSGKSTWIKNQTWALGLTVVSTDAFVEDYARAQGKTYSDVFEDYMPEAVDLMIQQVVRAREHNHDIIWDQTSVTVASRIKKFNMLPDYEHIAVVFPIPGKEELARRLNSRPGKTIPDNVIQQMIDSFEMPTTEEGFTTVIRVGRKNGPQETN
;
A
#
# COMPACT_ATOMS: atom_id res chain seq x y z
N MET A 1 7.80 16.87 12.48
CA MET A 1 8.12 16.06 11.29
C MET A 1 6.90 15.18 10.97
N PRO A 2 6.32 15.30 9.77
CA PRO A 2 5.20 14.45 9.40
C PRO A 2 5.65 12.99 9.22
N LYS A 3 4.68 12.08 9.27
CA LYS A 3 4.92 10.65 9.23
C LYS A 3 4.42 10.04 7.93
N ALA A 4 5.20 9.15 7.36
CA ALA A 4 4.83 8.34 6.20
C ALA A 4 4.70 6.88 6.63
N TYR A 5 3.48 6.39 6.59
CA TYR A 5 3.16 4.98 6.87
C TYR A 5 3.20 4.23 5.53
N ILE A 6 4.28 3.48 5.31
CA ILE A 6 4.44 2.68 4.11
C ILE A 6 3.89 1.29 4.40
N LEU A 7 2.78 0.96 3.75
CA LEU A 7 2.16 -0.35 3.90
C LEU A 7 2.96 -1.39 3.13
N VAL A 8 3.20 -2.53 3.74
CA VAL A 8 3.97 -3.63 3.17
C VAL A 8 3.12 -4.89 3.25
N GLY A 9 2.57 -5.31 2.11
CA GLY A 9 1.72 -6.48 2.06
C GLY A 9 1.23 -6.78 0.66
N ILE A 10 1.04 -8.07 0.38
CA ILE A 10 0.50 -8.53 -0.90
C ILE A 10 -0.99 -8.13 -1.03
N PRO A 11 -1.56 -8.15 -2.26
CA PRO A 11 -3.00 -7.97 -2.40
C PRO A 11 -3.77 -8.98 -1.54
N GLY A 12 -4.83 -8.52 -0.89
CA GLY A 12 -5.64 -9.38 -0.01
C GLY A 12 -5.10 -9.59 1.40
N SER A 13 -4.06 -8.87 1.80
CA SER A 13 -3.45 -9.01 3.14
C SER A 13 -4.12 -8.21 4.26
N GLY A 14 -5.11 -7.36 3.94
CA GLY A 14 -5.85 -6.60 4.94
C GLY A 14 -5.50 -5.10 5.01
N LYS A 15 -4.78 -4.58 4.03
CA LYS A 15 -4.39 -3.17 3.97
C LYS A 15 -5.58 -2.22 4.02
N SER A 16 -6.61 -2.47 3.22
CA SER A 16 -7.80 -1.61 3.15
C SER A 16 -8.54 -1.52 4.48
N THR A 17 -8.65 -2.63 5.20
CA THR A 17 -9.27 -2.66 6.53
C THR A 17 -8.48 -1.82 7.54
N TRP A 18 -7.15 -1.95 7.51
CA TRP A 18 -6.28 -1.16 8.38
C TRP A 18 -6.43 0.33 8.09
N ILE A 19 -6.44 0.72 6.81
CA ILE A 19 -6.60 2.13 6.39
C ILE A 19 -7.91 2.71 6.92
N LYS A 20 -9.01 1.99 6.81
CA LYS A 20 -10.32 2.46 7.30
C LYS A 20 -10.29 2.82 8.79
N ASN A 21 -9.50 2.11 9.57
CA ASN A 21 -9.37 2.37 11.01
C ASN A 21 -8.50 3.60 11.32
N GLN A 22 -7.73 4.11 10.34
CA GLN A 22 -6.81 5.23 10.51
C GLN A 22 -7.33 6.55 9.92
N THR A 23 -8.30 6.50 9.00
CA THR A 23 -8.72 7.67 8.19
C THR A 23 -9.58 8.69 8.94
N TRP A 24 -9.73 8.55 10.24
CA TRP A 24 -10.37 9.54 11.09
C TRP A 24 -9.46 10.73 11.43
N ALA A 25 -8.16 10.63 11.21
CA ALA A 25 -7.19 11.66 11.57
C ALA A 25 -7.22 12.81 10.55
N LEU A 26 -7.33 14.05 11.06
CA LEU A 26 -7.19 15.25 10.23
C LEU A 26 -5.74 15.39 9.75
N GLY A 27 -5.56 15.88 8.53
CA GLY A 27 -4.22 16.07 7.95
C GLY A 27 -3.55 14.77 7.53
N LEU A 28 -4.34 13.75 7.22
CA LEU A 28 -3.87 12.46 6.70
C LEU A 28 -4.27 12.31 5.23
N THR A 29 -3.30 11.97 4.39
CA THR A 29 -3.53 11.69 2.96
C THR A 29 -3.23 10.23 2.67
N VAL A 30 -4.18 9.51 2.07
CA VAL A 30 -3.96 8.16 1.55
C VAL A 30 -3.52 8.24 0.10
N VAL A 31 -2.36 7.68 -0.20
CA VAL A 31 -1.75 7.70 -1.53
C VAL A 31 -1.83 6.31 -2.12
N SER A 32 -2.44 6.18 -3.30
CA SER A 32 -2.68 4.89 -3.95
C SER A 32 -2.85 5.07 -5.46
N THR A 33 -2.25 4.18 -6.25
CA THR A 33 -2.55 4.10 -7.68
C THR A 33 -3.88 3.41 -7.93
N ASP A 34 -4.22 2.39 -7.16
CA ASP A 34 -5.44 1.59 -7.34
C ASP A 34 -6.71 2.43 -7.28
N ALA A 35 -6.77 3.41 -6.38
CA ALA A 35 -7.94 4.29 -6.26
C ALA A 35 -8.19 5.06 -7.57
N PHE A 36 -7.15 5.55 -8.22
CA PHE A 36 -7.27 6.24 -9.50
C PHE A 36 -7.70 5.31 -10.63
N VAL A 37 -7.17 4.09 -10.66
CA VAL A 37 -7.57 3.08 -11.65
C VAL A 37 -9.04 2.70 -11.47
N GLU A 38 -9.48 2.50 -10.24
CA GLU A 38 -10.87 2.16 -9.91
C GLU A 38 -11.83 3.29 -10.31
N ASP A 39 -11.49 4.53 -10.01
CA ASP A 39 -12.30 5.70 -10.38
C ASP A 39 -12.41 5.85 -11.89
N TYR A 40 -11.31 5.69 -12.61
CA TYR A 40 -11.30 5.73 -14.05
C TYR A 40 -12.15 4.62 -14.66
N ALA A 41 -12.00 3.39 -14.18
CA ALA A 41 -12.80 2.25 -14.65
C ALA A 41 -14.29 2.52 -14.47
N ARG A 42 -14.68 3.02 -13.29
CA ARG A 42 -16.08 3.36 -12.99
C ARG A 42 -16.61 4.44 -13.94
N ALA A 43 -15.84 5.49 -14.20
CA ALA A 43 -16.22 6.56 -15.13
C ALA A 43 -16.40 6.07 -16.55
N GLN A 44 -15.65 5.05 -16.97
CA GLN A 44 -15.72 4.45 -18.31
C GLN A 44 -16.75 3.32 -18.42
N GLY A 45 -17.41 2.95 -17.32
CA GLY A 45 -18.31 1.78 -17.30
C GLY A 45 -17.58 0.46 -17.51
N LYS A 46 -16.32 0.38 -17.09
CA LYS A 46 -15.44 -0.79 -17.25
C LYS A 46 -14.99 -1.33 -15.89
N THR A 47 -14.35 -2.51 -15.90
CA THR A 47 -13.77 -3.07 -14.68
C THR A 47 -12.34 -2.55 -14.48
N TYR A 48 -11.83 -2.69 -13.25
CA TYR A 48 -10.44 -2.41 -12.92
C TYR A 48 -9.48 -3.14 -13.86
N SER A 49 -9.69 -4.44 -14.08
CA SER A 49 -8.81 -5.25 -14.92
C SER A 49 -8.83 -4.83 -16.39
N ASP A 50 -9.97 -4.31 -16.88
CA ASP A 50 -10.10 -3.84 -18.27
C ASP A 50 -9.19 -2.65 -18.57
N VAL A 51 -8.95 -1.77 -17.60
CA VAL A 51 -8.25 -0.49 -17.82
C VAL A 51 -6.85 -0.46 -17.19
N PHE A 52 -6.49 -1.47 -16.42
CA PHE A 52 -5.28 -1.47 -15.58
C PHE A 52 -4.01 -1.13 -16.36
N GLU A 53 -3.73 -1.85 -17.44
CA GLU A 53 -2.47 -1.65 -18.18
C GLU A 53 -2.42 -0.28 -18.84
N ASP A 54 -3.50 0.13 -19.50
CA ASP A 54 -3.53 1.38 -20.26
C ASP A 54 -3.53 2.61 -19.37
N TYR A 55 -4.15 2.53 -18.21
CA TYR A 55 -4.30 3.70 -17.33
C TYR A 55 -3.23 3.80 -16.23
N MET A 56 -2.48 2.74 -15.96
CA MET A 56 -1.49 2.75 -14.87
C MET A 56 -0.46 3.88 -14.97
N PRO A 57 0.10 4.23 -16.16
CA PRO A 57 1.04 5.35 -16.23
C PRO A 57 0.43 6.66 -15.74
N GLU A 58 -0.81 6.95 -16.10
CA GLU A 58 -1.51 8.15 -15.64
C GLU A 58 -1.85 8.09 -14.15
N ALA A 59 -2.24 6.93 -13.65
CA ALA A 59 -2.49 6.71 -12.23
C ALA A 59 -1.24 6.97 -11.39
N VAL A 60 -0.07 6.57 -11.87
CA VAL A 60 1.22 6.85 -11.21
C VAL A 60 1.48 8.35 -11.17
N ASP A 61 1.27 9.08 -12.26
CA ASP A 61 1.46 10.53 -12.29
C ASP A 61 0.52 11.23 -11.29
N LEU A 62 -0.74 10.81 -11.22
CA LEU A 62 -1.70 11.35 -10.26
C LEU A 62 -1.31 11.05 -8.82
N MET A 63 -0.79 9.85 -8.56
CA MET A 63 -0.28 9.48 -7.23
C MET A 63 0.90 10.37 -6.83
N ILE A 64 1.84 10.62 -7.74
CA ILE A 64 2.98 11.52 -7.49
C ILE A 64 2.48 12.92 -7.13
N GLN A 65 1.47 13.43 -7.84
CA GLN A 65 0.86 14.71 -7.52
C GLN A 65 0.22 14.73 -6.13
N GLN A 66 -0.41 13.63 -5.70
CA GLN A 66 -0.91 13.50 -4.33
C GLN A 66 0.20 13.62 -3.30
N VAL A 67 1.33 12.95 -3.53
CA VAL A 67 2.49 13.01 -2.63
C VAL A 67 3.00 14.44 -2.51
N VAL A 68 3.16 15.13 -3.63
CA VAL A 68 3.63 16.52 -3.65
C VAL A 68 2.69 17.42 -2.84
N ARG A 69 1.38 17.31 -3.04
CA ARG A 69 0.40 18.12 -2.29
C ARG A 69 0.43 17.81 -0.80
N ALA A 70 0.54 16.54 -0.43
CA ALA A 70 0.62 16.15 0.97
C ALA A 70 1.85 16.76 1.65
N ARG A 71 3.00 16.78 0.97
CA ARG A 71 4.21 17.42 1.46
C ARG A 71 4.04 18.92 1.64
N GLU A 72 3.44 19.60 0.67
CA GLU A 72 3.20 21.04 0.73
C GLU A 72 2.35 21.44 1.94
N HIS A 73 1.43 20.56 2.37
CA HIS A 73 0.56 20.79 3.50
C HIS A 73 1.03 20.13 4.80
N ASN A 74 2.21 19.51 4.80
CA ASN A 74 2.76 18.75 5.92
C ASN A 74 1.80 17.67 6.46
N HIS A 75 1.04 17.05 5.58
CA HIS A 75 0.14 15.95 5.95
C HIS A 75 0.92 14.68 6.21
N ASP A 76 0.48 13.90 7.18
CA ASP A 76 0.89 12.50 7.29
C ASP A 76 0.38 11.74 6.07
N ILE A 77 1.13 10.74 5.65
CA ILE A 77 0.82 9.95 4.46
C ILE A 77 0.64 8.47 4.86
N ILE A 78 -0.41 7.84 4.36
CA ILE A 78 -0.50 6.39 4.26
C ILE A 78 -0.25 6.04 2.80
N TRP A 79 0.84 5.33 2.52
CA TRP A 79 1.16 4.90 1.17
C TRP A 79 0.64 3.49 0.94
N ASP A 80 -0.48 3.40 0.23
CA ASP A 80 -1.21 2.16 -0.02
C ASP A 80 -0.76 1.54 -1.35
N GLN A 81 0.31 0.79 -1.28
CA GLN A 81 0.81 -0.10 -2.33
C GLN A 81 1.36 -1.36 -1.68
N THR A 82 1.77 -2.35 -2.47
CA THR A 82 2.29 -3.61 -1.93
C THR A 82 3.65 -3.46 -1.26
N SER A 83 4.56 -2.70 -1.86
CA SER A 83 5.88 -2.31 -1.31
C SER A 83 6.67 -3.47 -0.70
N VAL A 84 6.58 -4.65 -1.32
CA VAL A 84 7.12 -5.88 -0.74
C VAL A 84 8.64 -6.02 -0.87
N THR A 85 9.29 -5.19 -1.69
CA THR A 85 10.74 -5.22 -1.89
C THR A 85 11.42 -3.97 -1.34
N VAL A 86 12.69 -4.10 -0.93
CA VAL A 86 13.52 -2.96 -0.50
C VAL A 86 13.60 -1.93 -1.62
N ALA A 87 13.82 -2.36 -2.86
CA ALA A 87 13.93 -1.45 -4.01
C ALA A 87 12.66 -0.58 -4.19
N SER A 88 11.48 -1.15 -4.01
CA SER A 88 10.23 -0.41 -4.11
C SER A 88 10.05 0.61 -3.00
N ARG A 89 10.59 0.33 -1.82
CA ARG A 89 10.52 1.22 -0.65
C ARG A 89 11.53 2.37 -0.73
N ILE A 90 12.72 2.13 -1.26
CA ILE A 90 13.74 3.17 -1.44
C ILE A 90 13.20 4.32 -2.29
N LYS A 91 12.47 4.03 -3.34
CA LYS A 91 11.83 5.06 -4.17
C LYS A 91 10.93 5.98 -3.37
N LYS A 92 10.20 5.42 -2.42
CA LYS A 92 9.29 6.17 -1.54
C LYS A 92 10.05 7.04 -0.54
N PHE A 93 11.13 6.51 0.03
CA PHE A 93 12.03 7.32 0.89
C PHE A 93 12.56 8.54 0.15
N ASN A 94 13.01 8.35 -1.09
CA ASN A 94 13.56 9.43 -1.90
C ASN A 94 12.54 10.52 -2.24
N MET A 95 11.27 10.17 -2.31
CA MET A 95 10.19 11.14 -2.53
C MET A 95 9.80 11.90 -1.24
N LEU A 96 10.14 11.36 -0.08
CA LEU A 96 9.74 11.90 1.22
C LEU A 96 10.94 12.02 2.17
N PRO A 97 12.00 12.77 1.78
CA PRO A 97 13.22 12.85 2.60
C PRO A 97 13.03 13.58 3.92
N ASP A 98 11.98 14.37 4.04
CA ASP A 98 11.62 15.19 5.21
C ASP A 98 10.54 14.53 6.10
N TYR A 99 10.24 13.26 5.86
CA TYR A 99 9.27 12.48 6.63
C TYR A 99 9.95 11.46 7.54
N GLU A 100 9.31 11.21 8.68
CA GLU A 100 9.60 10.01 9.47
C GLU A 100 8.92 8.82 8.78
N HIS A 101 9.67 7.76 8.51
CA HIS A 101 9.17 6.59 7.79
C HIS A 101 8.84 5.46 8.76
N ILE A 102 7.60 4.97 8.68
CA ILE A 102 7.09 3.87 9.48
C ILE A 102 6.60 2.78 8.53
N ALA A 103 7.12 1.56 8.68
CA ALA A 103 6.62 0.42 7.94
C ALA A 103 5.43 -0.19 8.69
N VAL A 104 4.37 -0.54 7.95
CA VAL A 104 3.24 -1.29 8.47
C VAL A 104 3.16 -2.59 7.68
N VAL A 105 3.54 -3.70 8.31
CA VAL A 105 3.68 -5.01 7.66
C VAL A 105 2.46 -5.87 7.92
N PHE A 106 1.90 -6.40 6.85
CA PHE A 106 0.74 -7.28 6.89
C PHE A 106 1.19 -8.73 6.68
N PRO A 107 0.68 -9.68 7.48
CA PRO A 107 1.02 -11.08 7.29
C PRO A 107 0.46 -11.61 5.98
N ILE A 108 1.12 -12.60 5.39
CA ILE A 108 0.60 -13.30 4.22
C ILE A 108 -0.49 -14.25 4.71
N PRO A 109 -1.74 -14.10 4.24
CA PRO A 109 -2.81 -15.01 4.62
C PRO A 109 -2.52 -16.44 4.17
N GLY A 110 -3.13 -17.43 4.83
CA GLY A 110 -3.12 -18.80 4.35
C GLY A 110 -3.73 -18.90 2.95
N LYS A 111 -3.37 -19.92 2.19
CA LYS A 111 -3.77 -20.09 0.78
C LYS A 111 -5.28 -19.98 0.55
N GLU A 112 -6.07 -20.65 1.37
CA GLU A 112 -7.54 -20.66 1.23
C GLU A 112 -8.16 -19.29 1.51
N GLU A 113 -7.71 -18.66 2.59
CA GLU A 113 -8.18 -17.32 2.96
C GLU A 113 -7.80 -16.27 1.91
N LEU A 114 -6.56 -16.35 1.39
CA LEU A 114 -6.09 -15.45 0.33
C LEU A 114 -6.93 -15.62 -0.95
N ALA A 115 -7.17 -16.86 -1.37
CA ALA A 115 -7.99 -17.14 -2.53
C ALA A 115 -9.41 -16.60 -2.36
N ARG A 116 -10.02 -16.79 -1.19
CA ARG A 116 -11.34 -16.26 -0.86
C ARG A 116 -11.39 -14.74 -0.96
N ARG A 117 -10.40 -14.04 -0.38
CA ARG A 117 -10.34 -12.58 -0.39
C ARG A 117 -10.13 -12.03 -1.80
N LEU A 118 -9.25 -12.64 -2.59
CA LEU A 118 -8.98 -12.20 -3.95
C LEU A 118 -10.16 -12.44 -4.88
N ASN A 119 -10.84 -13.57 -4.74
CA ASN A 119 -12.02 -13.91 -5.56
C ASN A 119 -13.27 -13.09 -5.20
N SER A 120 -13.28 -12.43 -4.05
CA SER A 120 -14.42 -11.59 -3.63
C SER A 120 -14.41 -10.18 -4.23
N ARG A 121 -13.45 -9.86 -5.09
CA ARG A 121 -13.31 -8.52 -5.69
C ARG A 121 -13.91 -8.49 -7.10
N PRO A 122 -15.11 -7.92 -7.30
CA PRO A 122 -15.72 -7.83 -8.63
C PRO A 122 -14.85 -7.03 -9.58
N GLY A 123 -14.61 -7.60 -10.78
CA GLY A 123 -13.89 -6.91 -11.83
C GLY A 123 -12.40 -6.69 -11.60
N LYS A 124 -11.84 -7.23 -10.54
CA LYS A 124 -10.40 -7.11 -10.22
C LYS A 124 -9.80 -8.50 -10.08
N THR A 125 -9.11 -8.94 -11.12
CA THR A 125 -8.43 -10.23 -11.16
C THR A 125 -6.92 -10.02 -11.21
N ILE A 126 -6.20 -10.66 -10.28
CA ILE A 126 -4.74 -10.66 -10.26
C ILE A 126 -4.29 -12.08 -10.57
N PRO A 127 -3.46 -12.30 -11.61
CA PRO A 127 -2.96 -13.64 -11.93
C PRO A 127 -2.22 -14.29 -10.75
N ASP A 128 -2.40 -15.58 -10.57
CA ASP A 128 -1.78 -16.34 -9.47
C ASP A 128 -0.25 -16.26 -9.49
N ASN A 129 0.36 -16.24 -10.69
CA ASN A 129 1.81 -16.12 -10.82
C ASN A 129 2.32 -14.75 -10.33
N VAL A 130 1.54 -13.68 -10.47
CA VAL A 130 1.90 -12.34 -9.95
C VAL A 130 1.89 -12.35 -8.43
N ILE A 131 0.87 -12.95 -7.82
CA ILE A 131 0.78 -13.10 -6.36
C ILE A 131 1.96 -13.93 -5.84
N GLN A 132 2.23 -15.07 -6.49
CA GLN A 132 3.34 -15.94 -6.07
C GLN A 132 4.69 -15.24 -6.20
N GLN A 133 4.89 -14.46 -7.26
CA GLN A 133 6.10 -13.66 -7.42
C GLN A 133 6.29 -12.64 -6.29
N MET A 134 5.21 -11.99 -5.85
CA MET A 134 5.25 -11.07 -4.72
C MET A 134 5.61 -11.78 -3.42
N ILE A 135 5.07 -12.98 -3.20
CA ILE A 135 5.40 -13.81 -2.03
C ILE A 135 6.88 -14.20 -2.06
N ASP A 136 7.37 -14.66 -3.21
CA ASP A 136 8.74 -15.14 -3.37
C ASP A 136 9.77 -14.00 -3.24
N SER A 137 9.41 -12.80 -3.66
CA SER A 137 10.30 -11.63 -3.60
C SER A 137 10.15 -10.79 -2.32
N PHE A 138 9.28 -11.20 -1.42
CA PHE A 138 8.98 -10.44 -0.20
C PHE A 138 10.24 -10.29 0.66
N GLU A 139 10.56 -9.03 0.95
CA GLU A 139 11.67 -8.66 1.83
C GLU A 139 11.11 -7.94 3.06
N MET A 140 11.31 -8.52 4.24
CA MET A 140 10.83 -7.92 5.50
C MET A 140 11.47 -6.55 5.70
N PRO A 141 10.68 -5.50 5.96
CA PRO A 141 11.24 -4.18 6.25
C PRO A 141 12.06 -4.20 7.54
N THR A 142 13.13 -3.39 7.55
CA THR A 142 14.02 -3.27 8.70
C THR A 142 14.33 -1.80 8.99
N THR A 143 14.81 -1.53 10.20
CA THR A 143 15.25 -0.18 10.59
C THR A 143 16.52 0.24 9.85
N GLU A 144 17.35 -0.71 9.43
CA GLU A 144 18.55 -0.43 8.64
C GLU A 144 18.23 0.16 7.25
N GLU A 145 17.04 -0.12 6.72
CA GLU A 145 16.57 0.48 5.47
C GLU A 145 16.31 1.98 5.59
N GLY A 146 15.97 2.47 6.79
CA GLY A 146 15.59 3.85 7.04
C GLY A 146 14.27 4.03 7.78
N PHE A 147 13.56 2.95 8.12
CA PHE A 147 12.37 3.04 8.96
C PHE A 147 12.75 3.33 10.42
N THR A 148 12.05 4.27 11.05
CA THR A 148 12.19 4.50 12.50
C THR A 148 11.46 3.42 13.30
N THR A 149 10.39 2.86 12.71
CA THR A 149 9.54 1.87 13.36
C THR A 149 9.03 0.88 12.33
N VAL A 150 8.97 -0.40 12.71
CA VAL A 150 8.32 -1.45 11.92
C VAL A 150 7.17 -2.03 12.75
N ILE A 151 5.93 -1.77 12.31
CA ILE A 151 4.72 -2.25 12.95
C ILE A 151 4.26 -3.51 12.23
N ARG A 152 4.00 -4.59 12.98
CA ARG A 152 3.46 -5.85 12.43
C ARG A 152 1.99 -5.97 12.80
N VAL A 153 1.12 -6.02 11.79
CA VAL A 153 -0.33 -6.14 11.97
C VAL A 153 -0.72 -7.60 12.17
N GLY A 154 -1.76 -7.86 12.97
CA GLY A 154 -2.41 -9.19 13.04
C GLY A 154 -1.92 -10.13 14.12
N ARG A 155 -1.07 -9.69 15.03
CA ARG A 155 -0.76 -10.45 16.26
C ARG A 155 -1.89 -10.26 17.27
N LYS A 156 -2.59 -11.34 17.59
CA LYS A 156 -3.78 -11.30 18.45
C LYS A 156 -3.52 -11.03 19.93
N ASN A 157 -2.30 -11.25 20.42
CA ASN A 157 -2.00 -11.22 21.85
C ASN A 157 -0.68 -10.49 22.11
N GLY A 158 -0.74 -9.18 22.29
CA GLY A 158 0.39 -8.40 22.74
C GLY A 158 0.50 -7.06 22.01
N PRO A 159 1.32 -6.15 22.55
CA PRO A 159 1.62 -4.91 21.84
C PRO A 159 2.24 -5.25 20.49
N GLN A 160 1.86 -4.48 19.48
CA GLN A 160 2.50 -4.60 18.18
C GLN A 160 3.99 -4.32 18.36
N GLU A 161 4.81 -5.31 18.04
CA GLU A 161 6.25 -5.14 18.18
C GLU A 161 6.74 -4.12 17.18
N THR A 162 7.40 -3.13 17.71
CA THR A 162 8.19 -2.18 16.92
C THR A 162 9.63 -2.69 16.93
N ASN A 163 10.16 -2.91 15.75
CA ASN A 163 11.58 -3.23 15.59
C ASN A 163 12.34 -2.01 15.08
#